data_c1e8d64ddf7dc66fd6bdf07c42490014
#
_entry.id   c1e8d64ddf7dc66fd6bdf07c42490014
#
_cell.length_a   1.000
_cell.length_b   1.000
_cell.length_c   1.000
_cell.angle_alpha   90.00
_cell.angle_beta   90.00
_cell.angle_gamma   90.00
#
_symmetry.space_group_name_H-M   'P 1'
#
loop_
_entity.id
_entity.type
_entity.pdbx_description
1 polymer ?
#
loop_
_entity_poly.entity_id
_entity_poly.type
_entity_poly.pdbx_seq_one_letter_code
_entity_poly.pdbx_strand_id
1 'polypeptide(L)'
;GKIHGFTEMLADKLGLPHERVALRGEEVLQEVHFEQTDIQKDPLLVTPIGICLNYYDQKNNFIMIHFNGERMKLYDNSKLTIVDAAMQAGFPNDQLFPRRGKEVNFMVNGRPRILRGQSGESAIVRMNGKVVNINTPLEANCEIVIEPSTIGEDAEGTVEQLEEYTESTIVFEVNKKTVICPRFVEVNGVLEPPSYRIQEGDRIELRNYYTIGQLVEFMDVELDLDQEILVNN
;
A
#
# COMPACT_ATOMS: atom_id res chain seq x y z
N GLY A 1 17.22 38.77 -25.14
CA GLY A 1 18.65 39.00 -25.23
C GLY A 1 19.09 40.22 -26.03
N LYS A 2 18.19 41.01 -26.68
CA LYS A 2 18.58 42.20 -27.47
C LYS A 2 18.59 43.49 -26.65
N ILE A 3 18.46 43.44 -25.35
CA ILE A 3 18.51 44.62 -24.47
C ILE A 3 19.98 44.94 -24.21
N HIS A 4 20.43 46.12 -24.55
CA HIS A 4 21.79 46.61 -24.31
C HIS A 4 22.07 46.61 -22.80
N GLY A 5 23.25 46.06 -22.39
CA GLY A 5 23.62 45.95 -20.96
C GLY A 5 22.92 44.86 -20.17
N PHE A 6 22.16 43.96 -20.82
CA PHE A 6 21.43 42.90 -20.13
C PHE A 6 22.37 41.89 -19.43
N THR A 7 23.46 41.50 -20.10
CA THR A 7 24.44 40.53 -19.56
C THR A 7 25.17 41.06 -18.35
N GLU A 8 25.59 42.34 -18.42
CA GLU A 8 26.29 43.03 -17.36
C GLU A 8 25.36 43.16 -16.13
N MET A 9 24.14 43.65 -16.35
CA MET A 9 23.16 43.81 -15.27
C MET A 9 22.78 42.50 -14.62
N LEU A 10 22.67 41.43 -15.42
CA LEU A 10 22.36 40.09 -14.92
C LEU A 10 23.52 39.51 -14.10
N ALA A 11 24.77 39.69 -14.57
CA ALA A 11 25.96 39.31 -13.84
C ALA A 11 26.04 39.98 -12.49
N ASP A 12 25.84 41.29 -12.45
CA ASP A 12 25.83 42.10 -11.21
C ASP A 12 24.75 41.62 -10.23
N LYS A 13 23.53 41.41 -10.75
CA LYS A 13 22.39 40.95 -9.92
C LYS A 13 22.58 39.54 -9.32
N LEU A 14 23.27 38.68 -10.03
CA LEU A 14 23.53 37.28 -9.60
C LEU A 14 24.87 37.16 -8.84
N GLY A 15 25.65 38.26 -8.75
CA GLY A 15 26.98 38.21 -8.12
C GLY A 15 27.95 37.32 -8.88
N LEU A 16 27.80 37.20 -10.20
CA LEU A 16 28.65 36.37 -11.07
C LEU A 16 29.69 37.24 -11.79
N PRO A 17 30.88 36.70 -12.10
CA PRO A 17 31.83 37.35 -13.00
C PRO A 17 31.16 37.61 -14.37
N HIS A 18 31.39 38.77 -14.96
CA HIS A 18 30.81 39.18 -16.27
C HIS A 18 31.12 38.16 -17.38
N GLU A 19 32.26 37.51 -17.32
CA GLU A 19 32.71 36.47 -18.26
C GLU A 19 31.85 35.17 -18.21
N ARG A 20 31.10 34.98 -17.13
CA ARG A 20 30.21 33.85 -16.95
C ARG A 20 28.79 34.05 -17.44
N VAL A 21 28.46 35.27 -17.79
CA VAL A 21 27.13 35.64 -18.30
C VAL A 21 27.28 36.11 -19.74
N ALA A 22 26.96 35.24 -20.67
CA ALA A 22 27.03 35.55 -22.09
C ALA A 22 25.69 35.21 -22.78
N LEU A 23 25.40 35.93 -23.83
CA LEU A 23 24.33 35.58 -24.76
C LEU A 23 24.88 34.61 -25.79
N ARG A 24 24.12 33.54 -26.03
CA ARG A 24 24.43 32.65 -27.15
C ARG A 24 24.08 33.35 -28.46
N GLY A 25 25.03 33.38 -29.38
CA GLY A 25 24.91 34.04 -30.68
C GLY A 25 24.69 33.05 -31.84
N GLU A 26 25.22 33.40 -33.00
CA GLU A 26 25.09 32.63 -34.22
C GLU A 26 25.80 31.29 -34.16
N GLU A 27 26.77 31.12 -33.29
CA GLU A 27 27.53 29.88 -33.09
C GLU A 27 26.67 28.67 -32.79
N VAL A 28 25.49 28.86 -32.13
CA VAL A 28 24.56 27.79 -31.79
C VAL A 28 23.82 27.25 -33.02
N LEU A 29 23.82 28.04 -34.12
CA LEU A 29 23.11 27.70 -35.35
C LEU A 29 24.11 27.24 -36.47
N GLN A 30 25.37 27.02 -36.15
CA GLN A 30 26.39 26.63 -37.15
C GLN A 30 26.05 25.34 -37.87
N GLU A 31 25.49 24.36 -37.15
CA GLU A 31 25.13 23.05 -37.71
C GLU A 31 23.71 23.04 -38.33
N VAL A 32 22.98 24.18 -38.25
CA VAL A 32 21.65 24.26 -38.85
C VAL A 32 21.76 24.74 -40.28
N HIS A 33 21.34 23.92 -41.22
CA HIS A 33 21.23 24.27 -42.63
C HIS A 33 19.86 24.82 -42.93
N PHE A 34 19.82 26.09 -43.47
CA PHE A 34 18.62 26.67 -43.97
C PHE A 34 18.54 26.46 -45.47
N GLU A 35 17.45 25.87 -45.96
CA GLU A 35 17.23 25.66 -47.40
C GLU A 35 17.01 27.00 -48.14
N GLN A 36 16.54 28.03 -47.45
CA GLN A 36 16.33 29.37 -47.99
C GLN A 36 17.56 30.24 -47.71
N THR A 37 18.07 30.87 -48.75
CA THR A 37 19.32 31.65 -48.72
C THR A 37 19.18 33.07 -48.16
N ASP A 38 17.96 33.57 -48.02
CA ASP A 38 17.63 34.89 -47.51
C ASP A 38 17.43 34.97 -45.99
N ILE A 39 17.50 33.84 -45.31
CA ILE A 39 17.35 33.75 -43.84
C ILE A 39 18.72 34.03 -43.18
N GLN A 40 18.79 35.15 -42.43
CA GLN A 40 19.95 35.39 -41.58
C GLN A 40 19.89 34.51 -40.31
N LYS A 41 21.04 33.95 -39.95
CA LYS A 41 21.19 33.16 -38.70
C LYS A 41 21.11 34.12 -37.49
N ASP A 42 19.92 34.41 -37.01
CA ASP A 42 19.65 35.25 -35.83
C ASP A 42 19.53 34.39 -34.58
N PRO A 43 20.15 34.74 -33.45
CA PRO A 43 19.93 34.04 -32.14
C PRO A 43 18.47 33.90 -31.72
N LEU A 44 17.56 34.75 -32.24
CA LEU A 44 16.13 34.59 -32.01
C LEU A 44 15.54 33.30 -32.57
N LEU A 45 16.22 32.68 -33.57
CA LEU A 45 15.80 31.42 -34.16
C LEU A 45 16.15 30.21 -33.29
N VAL A 46 16.99 30.35 -32.27
CA VAL A 46 17.40 29.24 -31.37
C VAL A 46 16.19 28.61 -30.69
N THR A 47 15.30 29.43 -30.15
CA THR A 47 14.10 28.90 -29.46
C THR A 47 13.13 28.22 -30.41
N PRO A 48 12.69 28.80 -31.54
CA PRO A 48 11.84 28.13 -32.51
C PRO A 48 12.45 26.82 -33.05
N ILE A 49 13.74 26.85 -33.38
CA ILE A 49 14.45 25.66 -33.88
C ILE A 49 14.51 24.59 -32.79
N GLY A 50 14.84 24.95 -31.55
CA GLY A 50 14.84 24.02 -30.43
C GLY A 50 13.47 23.37 -30.17
N ILE A 51 12.39 24.15 -30.31
CA ILE A 51 11.01 23.61 -30.23
C ILE A 51 10.74 22.63 -31.37
N CYS A 52 11.15 22.96 -32.60
CA CYS A 52 11.01 22.06 -33.74
C CYS A 52 11.81 20.76 -33.56
N LEU A 53 13.06 20.84 -33.15
CA LEU A 53 13.89 19.67 -32.88
C LEU A 53 13.30 18.80 -31.80
N ASN A 54 12.90 19.39 -30.68
CA ASN A 54 12.25 18.67 -29.60
C ASN A 54 10.94 18.00 -30.07
N TYR A 55 10.14 18.68 -30.90
CA TYR A 55 8.93 18.07 -31.47
C TYR A 55 9.25 16.89 -32.37
N TYR A 56 10.30 16.98 -33.20
CA TYR A 56 10.73 15.86 -34.06
C TYR A 56 11.30 14.70 -33.25
N ASP A 57 12.10 14.97 -32.23
CA ASP A 57 12.64 13.94 -31.33
C ASP A 57 11.49 13.25 -30.56
N GLN A 58 10.56 14.02 -30.01
CA GLN A 58 9.41 13.48 -29.29
C GLN A 58 8.47 12.69 -30.22
N LYS A 59 8.33 13.07 -31.48
CA LYS A 59 7.47 12.37 -32.43
C LYS A 59 7.93 10.94 -32.72
N ASN A 60 9.22 10.68 -32.57
CA ASN A 60 9.83 9.37 -32.76
C ASN A 60 9.88 8.54 -31.46
N ASN A 61 9.61 9.17 -30.29
CA ASN A 61 9.70 8.53 -28.99
C ASN A 61 8.33 8.10 -28.44
N PHE A 62 7.42 7.70 -29.31
CA PHE A 62 6.13 7.14 -28.90
C PHE A 62 5.96 5.73 -29.41
N ILE A 63 5.47 4.87 -28.52
CA ILE A 63 4.97 3.55 -28.89
C ILE A 63 3.45 3.52 -28.79
N MET A 64 2.84 2.75 -29.66
CA MET A 64 1.42 2.43 -29.60
C MET A 64 1.26 1.06 -28.98
N ILE A 65 0.32 0.92 -28.08
CA ILE A 65 -0.07 -0.35 -27.46
C ILE A 65 -1.59 -0.46 -27.42
N HIS A 66 -2.09 -1.66 -27.16
CA HIS A 66 -3.49 -1.89 -26.78
C HIS A 66 -3.51 -2.28 -25.30
N PHE A 67 -4.19 -1.48 -24.49
CA PHE A 67 -4.31 -1.72 -23.05
C PHE A 67 -5.76 -1.96 -22.68
N ASN A 68 -6.08 -3.17 -22.21
CA ASN A 68 -7.45 -3.63 -21.93
C ASN A 68 -8.44 -3.35 -23.06
N GLY A 69 -7.99 -3.55 -24.31
CA GLY A 69 -8.79 -3.33 -25.51
C GLY A 69 -8.80 -1.89 -26.05
N GLU A 70 -8.23 -0.93 -25.33
CA GLU A 70 -8.13 0.46 -25.77
C GLU A 70 -6.76 0.76 -26.38
N ARG A 71 -6.76 1.52 -27.48
CA ARG A 71 -5.53 1.94 -28.13
C ARG A 71 -4.93 3.13 -27.41
N MET A 72 -3.67 2.99 -26.99
CA MET A 72 -2.96 3.96 -26.19
C MET A 72 -1.63 4.35 -26.81
N LYS A 73 -1.30 5.63 -26.72
CA LYS A 73 -0.02 6.20 -27.14
C LYS A 73 0.80 6.55 -25.90
N LEU A 74 1.98 5.94 -25.76
CA LEU A 74 2.89 6.16 -24.63
C LEU A 74 4.17 6.86 -25.11
N TYR A 75 4.70 7.74 -24.26
CA TYR A 75 6.02 8.31 -24.48
C TYR A 75 7.08 7.27 -24.12
N ASP A 76 7.88 6.88 -25.12
CA ASP A 76 8.93 5.88 -24.97
C ASP A 76 10.24 6.53 -24.51
N ASN A 77 10.62 6.20 -23.29
CA ASN A 77 11.93 6.54 -22.73
C ASN A 77 12.94 5.36 -22.81
N SER A 78 12.65 4.38 -23.63
CA SER A 78 13.42 3.12 -23.82
C SER A 78 13.47 2.22 -22.56
N LYS A 79 12.65 2.48 -21.55
CA LYS A 79 12.59 1.74 -20.28
C LYS A 79 11.16 1.49 -19.79
N LEU A 80 10.17 1.71 -20.65
CA LEU A 80 8.77 1.51 -20.27
C LEU A 80 8.49 0.04 -19.95
N THR A 81 7.77 -0.15 -18.88
CA THR A 81 7.25 -1.44 -18.42
C THR A 81 5.72 -1.44 -18.42
N ILE A 82 5.12 -2.61 -18.23
CA ILE A 82 3.66 -2.73 -18.17
C ILE A 82 3.09 -1.90 -17.02
N VAL A 83 3.80 -1.78 -15.87
CA VAL A 83 3.33 -0.92 -14.77
C VAL A 83 3.27 0.55 -15.18
N ASP A 84 4.21 1.03 -16.00
CA ASP A 84 4.20 2.40 -16.51
C ASP A 84 2.99 2.64 -17.42
N ALA A 85 2.66 1.65 -18.28
CA ALA A 85 1.47 1.70 -19.11
C ALA A 85 0.19 1.73 -18.26
N ALA A 86 0.11 0.87 -17.25
CA ALA A 86 -1.04 0.83 -16.34
C ALA A 86 -1.24 2.17 -15.62
N MET A 87 -0.17 2.77 -15.13
CA MET A 87 -0.22 4.09 -14.47
C MET A 87 -0.67 5.19 -15.43
N GLN A 88 -0.16 5.22 -16.66
CA GLN A 88 -0.55 6.20 -17.68
C GLN A 88 -2.00 5.98 -18.18
N ALA A 89 -2.47 4.73 -18.17
CA ALA A 89 -3.86 4.39 -18.45
C ALA A 89 -4.83 4.80 -17.33
N GLY A 90 -4.30 5.23 -16.17
CA GLY A 90 -5.12 5.50 -15.00
C GLY A 90 -5.68 4.23 -14.34
N PHE A 91 -5.04 3.08 -14.57
CA PHE A 91 -5.43 1.83 -13.92
C PHE A 91 -5.21 1.96 -12.40
N PRO A 92 -6.21 1.61 -11.56
CA PRO A 92 -6.10 1.84 -10.13
C PRO A 92 -4.95 1.03 -9.51
N ASN A 93 -4.06 1.71 -8.78
CA ASN A 93 -2.90 1.07 -8.13
C ASN A 93 -3.30 -0.04 -7.16
N ASP A 94 -4.43 0.11 -6.51
CA ASP A 94 -4.99 -0.86 -5.58
C ASP A 94 -5.54 -2.12 -6.26
N GLN A 95 -5.64 -2.11 -7.57
CA GLN A 95 -5.99 -3.27 -8.40
C GLN A 95 -4.79 -3.92 -9.09
N LEU A 96 -3.60 -3.33 -8.97
CA LEU A 96 -2.35 -3.93 -9.47
C LEU A 96 -1.71 -4.89 -8.47
N PHE A 97 -1.83 -4.58 -7.18
CA PHE A 97 -1.18 -5.32 -6.12
C PHE A 97 -2.19 -5.93 -5.17
N PRO A 98 -1.97 -7.18 -4.71
CA PRO A 98 -2.89 -7.84 -3.79
C PRO A 98 -2.96 -7.06 -2.48
N ARG A 99 -4.17 -6.94 -1.95
CA ARG A 99 -4.41 -6.32 -0.66
C ARG A 99 -4.78 -7.37 0.37
N ARG A 100 -4.38 -7.15 1.61
CA ARG A 100 -4.85 -7.97 2.72
C ARG A 100 -6.27 -7.58 3.10
N GLY A 101 -7.05 -8.56 3.57
CA GLY A 101 -8.29 -8.30 4.28
C GLY A 101 -8.03 -7.48 5.54
N LYS A 102 -9.08 -6.99 6.15
CA LYS A 102 -9.01 -6.20 7.39
C LYS A 102 -8.36 -7.02 8.50
N GLU A 103 -7.52 -6.38 9.28
CA GLU A 103 -6.96 -6.93 10.51
C GLU A 103 -7.89 -6.66 11.69
N VAL A 104 -7.75 -7.47 12.75
CA VAL A 104 -8.42 -7.29 14.02
C VAL A 104 -7.38 -7.04 15.09
N ASN A 105 -7.44 -5.87 15.72
CA ASN A 105 -6.56 -5.46 16.82
C ASN A 105 -7.27 -5.69 18.14
N PHE A 106 -6.60 -6.35 19.09
CA PHE A 106 -7.17 -6.70 20.39
C PHE A 106 -6.04 -6.81 21.43
N MET A 107 -6.39 -7.08 22.67
CA MET A 107 -5.44 -7.25 23.76
C MET A 107 -5.62 -8.62 24.41
N VAL A 108 -4.50 -9.27 24.77
CA VAL A 108 -4.47 -10.50 25.56
C VAL A 108 -3.61 -10.28 26.78
N ASN A 109 -4.18 -10.43 27.96
CA ASN A 109 -3.47 -10.20 29.23
C ASN A 109 -2.71 -8.86 29.27
N GLY A 110 -3.36 -7.79 28.76
CA GLY A 110 -2.76 -6.46 28.68
C GLY A 110 -1.71 -6.25 27.58
N ARG A 111 -1.48 -7.24 26.73
CA ARG A 111 -0.53 -7.13 25.60
C ARG A 111 -1.28 -7.00 24.28
N PRO A 112 -0.88 -6.07 23.40
CA PRO A 112 -1.51 -5.94 22.10
C PRO A 112 -1.24 -7.15 21.22
N ARG A 113 -2.28 -7.58 20.47
CA ARG A 113 -2.26 -8.66 19.47
C ARG A 113 -2.98 -8.19 18.21
N ILE A 114 -2.60 -8.79 17.11
CA ILE A 114 -3.19 -8.51 15.80
C ILE A 114 -3.45 -9.83 15.09
N LEU A 115 -4.69 -10.07 14.71
CA LEU A 115 -5.04 -11.06 13.71
C LEU A 115 -5.00 -10.40 12.33
N ARG A 116 -4.24 -11.00 11.42
CA ARG A 116 -4.09 -10.42 10.07
C ARG A 116 -5.02 -11.13 9.11
N GLY A 117 -5.72 -10.32 8.29
CA GLY A 117 -6.49 -10.85 7.18
C GLY A 117 -5.60 -11.59 6.16
N GLN A 118 -6.20 -12.40 5.35
CA GLN A 118 -5.52 -13.13 4.29
C GLN A 118 -5.03 -12.16 3.21
N SER A 119 -4.00 -12.56 2.47
CA SER A 119 -3.54 -11.82 1.31
C SER A 119 -4.46 -12.14 0.13
N GLY A 120 -4.86 -11.12 -0.60
CA GLY A 120 -5.55 -11.33 -1.87
C GLY A 120 -4.63 -11.93 -2.94
N GLU A 121 -5.19 -12.23 -4.08
CA GLU A 121 -4.48 -12.73 -5.25
C GLU A 121 -3.88 -11.57 -6.05
N SER A 122 -2.70 -11.80 -6.63
CA SER A 122 -2.03 -10.82 -7.47
C SER A 122 -2.78 -10.61 -8.78
N ALA A 123 -2.67 -9.42 -9.36
CA ALA A 123 -3.18 -9.17 -10.71
C ALA A 123 -2.54 -10.14 -11.72
N ILE A 124 -3.33 -10.64 -12.64
CA ILE A 124 -2.83 -11.46 -13.76
C ILE A 124 -2.58 -10.54 -14.94
N VAL A 125 -1.33 -10.44 -15.34
CA VAL A 125 -0.91 -9.59 -16.46
C VAL A 125 -0.61 -10.47 -17.66
N ARG A 126 -1.23 -10.15 -18.80
CA ARG A 126 -0.98 -10.83 -20.07
C ARG A 126 -0.46 -9.83 -21.09
N MET A 127 0.62 -10.18 -21.76
CA MET A 127 1.12 -9.47 -22.94
C MET A 127 1.07 -10.41 -24.14
N ASN A 128 0.36 -10.01 -25.18
CA ASN A 128 0.14 -10.82 -26.38
C ASN A 128 -0.41 -12.24 -26.05
N GLY A 129 -1.33 -12.32 -25.09
CA GLY A 129 -1.96 -13.55 -24.59
C GLY A 129 -1.12 -14.40 -23.63
N LYS A 130 0.16 -14.07 -23.39
CA LYS A 130 1.04 -14.79 -22.47
C LYS A 130 1.07 -14.12 -21.10
N VAL A 131 1.00 -14.90 -20.03
CA VAL A 131 1.18 -14.39 -18.66
C VAL A 131 2.62 -13.92 -18.47
N VAL A 132 2.77 -12.69 -18.03
CA VAL A 132 4.05 -12.03 -17.82
C VAL A 132 4.09 -11.28 -16.48
N ASN A 133 5.28 -10.83 -16.08
CA ASN A 133 5.43 -9.98 -14.91
C ASN A 133 5.06 -8.53 -15.25
N ILE A 134 4.50 -7.80 -14.28
CA ILE A 134 4.12 -6.39 -14.44
C ILE A 134 5.31 -5.47 -14.79
N ASN A 135 6.53 -5.88 -14.43
CA ASN A 135 7.76 -5.17 -14.75
C ASN A 135 8.35 -5.58 -16.12
N THR A 136 7.63 -6.38 -16.91
CA THR A 136 8.07 -6.75 -18.26
C THR A 136 8.17 -5.51 -19.14
N PRO A 137 9.28 -5.31 -19.87
CA PRO A 137 9.42 -4.21 -20.81
C PRO A 137 8.33 -4.24 -21.89
N LEU A 138 7.87 -3.06 -22.28
CA LEU A 138 6.86 -2.91 -23.32
C LEU A 138 7.48 -3.07 -24.72
N GLU A 139 6.71 -3.67 -25.59
CA GLU A 139 6.99 -3.75 -27.02
C GLU A 139 5.99 -2.90 -27.81
N ALA A 140 6.42 -2.30 -28.90
CA ALA A 140 5.52 -1.55 -29.77
C ALA A 140 4.40 -2.45 -30.34
N ASN A 141 3.18 -1.94 -30.34
CA ASN A 141 1.97 -2.62 -30.78
C ASN A 141 1.60 -3.89 -29.97
N CYS A 142 2.15 -4.07 -28.77
CA CYS A 142 1.71 -5.17 -27.91
C CYS A 142 0.29 -4.96 -27.38
N GLU A 143 -0.38 -6.07 -27.12
CA GLU A 143 -1.67 -6.12 -26.43
C GLU A 143 -1.44 -6.49 -24.98
N ILE A 144 -1.92 -5.65 -24.06
CA ILE A 144 -1.84 -5.83 -22.63
C ILE A 144 -3.23 -5.98 -22.06
N VAL A 145 -3.42 -7.06 -21.30
CA VAL A 145 -4.65 -7.31 -20.55
C VAL A 145 -4.26 -7.51 -19.09
N ILE A 146 -4.86 -6.73 -18.21
CA ILE A 146 -4.67 -6.86 -16.75
C ILE A 146 -6.00 -7.27 -16.14
N GLU A 147 -6.02 -8.46 -15.53
CA GLU A 147 -7.07 -8.91 -14.63
C GLU A 147 -6.73 -8.37 -13.23
N PRO A 148 -7.63 -7.62 -12.58
CA PRO A 148 -7.33 -6.96 -11.31
C PRO A 148 -6.93 -7.93 -10.20
N SER A 149 -6.08 -7.47 -9.30
CA SER A 149 -5.81 -8.14 -8.03
C SER A 149 -7.05 -8.14 -7.13
N THR A 150 -7.08 -9.05 -6.17
CA THR A 150 -8.18 -9.15 -5.22
C THR A 150 -7.78 -8.62 -3.82
N ILE A 151 -8.80 -8.44 -2.98
CA ILE A 151 -8.63 -8.24 -1.55
C ILE A 151 -8.80 -9.62 -0.91
N GLY A 152 -7.92 -9.96 0.02
CA GLY A 152 -8.05 -11.18 0.79
C GLY A 152 -9.21 -11.13 1.79
N GLU A 153 -9.50 -12.27 2.40
CA GLU A 153 -10.51 -12.37 3.44
C GLU A 153 -10.10 -11.61 4.69
N ASP A 154 -11.07 -11.03 5.38
CA ASP A 154 -10.86 -10.34 6.64
C ASP A 154 -10.37 -11.33 7.71
N ALA A 155 -9.67 -10.83 8.71
CA ALA A 155 -9.17 -11.64 9.80
C ALA A 155 -10.33 -12.23 10.61
N GLU A 156 -10.33 -13.53 10.78
CA GLU A 156 -11.21 -14.24 11.69
C GLU A 156 -10.36 -15.12 12.60
N GLY A 157 -10.74 -15.19 13.86
CA GLY A 157 -10.08 -16.07 14.82
C GLY A 157 -10.90 -16.23 16.08
N THR A 158 -10.68 -17.34 16.78
CA THR A 158 -11.30 -17.65 18.06
C THR A 158 -10.24 -17.63 19.17
N VAL A 159 -10.68 -17.50 20.40
CA VAL A 159 -9.77 -17.44 21.55
C VAL A 159 -8.95 -18.74 21.68
N GLU A 160 -9.54 -19.91 21.38
CA GLU A 160 -8.86 -21.20 21.42
C GLU A 160 -7.69 -21.33 20.44
N GLN A 161 -7.61 -20.46 19.40
CA GLN A 161 -6.56 -20.43 18.42
C GLN A 161 -5.37 -19.55 18.84
N LEU A 162 -5.48 -18.83 19.96
CA LEU A 162 -4.41 -18.00 20.48
C LEU A 162 -3.29 -18.86 21.07
N GLU A 163 -2.05 -18.47 20.82
CA GLU A 163 -0.86 -19.15 21.38
C GLU A 163 -0.86 -19.17 22.92
N GLU A 164 -1.46 -18.15 23.53
CA GLU A 164 -1.57 -18.02 24.98
C GLU A 164 -2.66 -18.90 25.59
N TYR A 165 -3.58 -19.39 24.76
CA TYR A 165 -4.64 -20.27 25.22
C TYR A 165 -4.09 -21.71 25.37
N THR A 166 -4.30 -22.26 26.55
CA THR A 166 -3.98 -23.68 26.82
C THR A 166 -5.28 -24.38 27.20
N GLU A 167 -5.62 -25.40 26.45
CA GLU A 167 -6.75 -26.24 26.77
C GLU A 167 -6.48 -26.96 28.10
N SER A 168 -7.07 -26.47 29.18
CA SER A 168 -6.95 -27.05 30.52
C SER A 168 -8.26 -26.92 31.25
N THR A 169 -8.53 -27.89 32.09
CA THR A 169 -9.66 -27.85 33.01
C THR A 169 -9.23 -27.40 34.39
N ILE A 170 -10.08 -26.68 35.08
CA ILE A 170 -9.89 -26.30 36.46
C ILE A 170 -10.84 -27.16 37.30
N VAL A 171 -10.29 -27.83 38.31
CA VAL A 171 -11.05 -28.72 39.17
C VAL A 171 -11.28 -28.03 40.51
N PHE A 172 -12.56 -27.96 40.93
CA PHE A 172 -12.99 -27.42 42.21
C PHE A 172 -13.66 -28.51 43.02
N GLU A 173 -13.58 -28.43 44.32
CA GLU A 173 -14.40 -29.19 45.23
C GLU A 173 -15.43 -28.25 45.91
N VAL A 174 -16.70 -28.45 45.61
CA VAL A 174 -17.77 -27.67 46.17
C VAL A 174 -18.72 -28.63 46.90
N ASN A 175 -18.92 -28.42 48.22
CA ASN A 175 -19.75 -29.27 49.04
C ASN A 175 -19.42 -30.79 48.92
N LYS A 176 -18.11 -31.13 48.90
CA LYS A 176 -17.56 -32.49 48.71
C LYS A 176 -17.90 -33.11 47.36
N LYS A 177 -18.30 -32.33 46.39
CA LYS A 177 -18.51 -32.75 45.02
C LYS A 177 -17.42 -32.10 44.13
N THR A 178 -16.77 -32.92 43.35
CA THR A 178 -15.79 -32.45 42.38
C THR A 178 -16.52 -31.83 41.19
N VAL A 179 -16.20 -30.57 40.89
CA VAL A 179 -16.70 -29.84 39.74
C VAL A 179 -15.55 -29.58 38.80
N ILE A 180 -15.67 -30.00 37.57
CA ILE A 180 -14.67 -29.83 36.53
C ILE A 180 -15.18 -28.73 35.61
N CYS A 181 -14.51 -27.60 35.61
CA CYS A 181 -14.86 -26.46 34.76
C CYS A 181 -13.87 -26.35 33.60
N PRO A 182 -14.36 -26.11 32.38
CA PRO A 182 -13.47 -25.74 31.30
C PRO A 182 -12.81 -24.40 31.64
N ARG A 183 -11.65 -24.16 31.07
CA ARG A 183 -11.00 -22.85 31.19
C ARG A 183 -11.79 -21.81 30.42
N PHE A 184 -12.46 -20.93 31.15
CA PHE A 184 -13.12 -19.79 30.52
C PHE A 184 -12.17 -18.60 30.35
N VAL A 185 -12.53 -17.80 29.38
CA VAL A 185 -11.84 -16.57 29.02
C VAL A 185 -12.75 -15.42 29.40
N GLU A 186 -12.20 -14.38 29.95
CA GLU A 186 -12.94 -13.15 30.14
C GLU A 186 -12.67 -12.23 28.96
N VAL A 187 -13.71 -11.80 28.28
CA VAL A 187 -13.65 -10.82 27.20
C VAL A 187 -14.45 -9.60 27.64
N ASN A 188 -13.77 -8.44 27.70
CA ASN A 188 -14.37 -7.17 28.11
C ASN A 188 -15.11 -7.24 29.47
N GLY A 189 -14.64 -8.09 30.38
CA GLY A 189 -15.24 -8.28 31.70
C GLY A 189 -16.38 -9.33 31.77
N VAL A 190 -16.65 -10.02 30.67
CA VAL A 190 -17.69 -11.08 30.59
C VAL A 190 -17.02 -12.43 30.31
N LEU A 191 -17.52 -13.48 30.95
CA LEU A 191 -17.04 -14.85 30.67
C LEU A 191 -17.56 -15.32 29.31
N GLU A 192 -16.63 -15.71 28.46
CA GLU A 192 -16.92 -16.19 27.13
C GLU A 192 -16.33 -17.61 26.91
N PRO A 193 -16.92 -18.40 26.02
CA PRO A 193 -16.39 -19.71 25.70
C PRO A 193 -15.10 -19.59 24.85
N PRO A 194 -14.25 -20.63 24.82
CA PRO A 194 -13.03 -20.65 23.97
C PRO A 194 -13.31 -20.43 22.48
N SER A 195 -14.50 -20.81 22.03
CA SER A 195 -14.95 -20.60 20.64
C SER A 195 -15.41 -19.16 20.31
N TYR A 196 -15.28 -18.24 21.29
CA TYR A 196 -15.63 -16.84 21.08
C TYR A 196 -14.81 -16.26 19.91
N ARG A 197 -15.50 -15.61 18.97
CA ARG A 197 -14.88 -14.92 17.84
C ARG A 197 -14.38 -13.56 18.29
N ILE A 198 -13.07 -13.37 18.16
CA ILE A 198 -12.38 -12.16 18.57
C ILE A 198 -12.82 -10.99 17.69
N GLN A 199 -13.16 -9.87 18.32
CA GLN A 199 -13.60 -8.63 17.68
C GLN A 199 -12.54 -7.53 17.80
N GLU A 200 -12.66 -6.52 16.96
CA GLU A 200 -11.82 -5.32 17.03
C GLU A 200 -11.97 -4.63 18.40
N GLY A 201 -10.85 -4.40 19.07
CA GLY A 201 -10.78 -3.72 20.36
C GLY A 201 -11.03 -4.60 21.58
N ASP A 202 -11.22 -5.92 21.42
CA ASP A 202 -11.44 -6.83 22.54
C ASP A 202 -10.28 -6.82 23.53
N ARG A 203 -10.62 -6.93 24.79
CA ARG A 203 -9.69 -7.15 25.90
C ARG A 203 -9.93 -8.53 26.47
N ILE A 204 -9.04 -9.45 26.16
CA ILE A 204 -9.12 -10.86 26.52
C ILE A 204 -8.19 -11.09 27.71
N GLU A 205 -8.74 -11.63 28.79
CA GLU A 205 -7.99 -12.07 29.95
C GLU A 205 -8.11 -13.58 30.11
N LEU A 206 -6.97 -14.24 30.03
CA LEU A 206 -6.85 -15.68 30.24
C LEU A 206 -6.49 -15.92 31.70
N ARG A 207 -7.46 -16.40 32.49
CA ARG A 207 -7.29 -16.59 33.93
C ARG A 207 -7.17 -18.06 34.29
N ASN A 208 -6.36 -18.33 35.33
CA ASN A 208 -6.19 -19.68 35.92
C ASN A 208 -7.06 -19.88 37.17
N TYR A 209 -7.99 -18.97 37.45
CA TYR A 209 -8.84 -19.01 38.61
C TYR A 209 -10.22 -18.47 38.28
N TYR A 210 -11.19 -18.84 39.12
CA TYR A 210 -12.56 -18.29 39.11
C TYR A 210 -12.77 -17.54 40.38
N THR A 211 -13.57 -16.49 40.32
CA THR A 211 -14.15 -15.89 41.53
C THR A 211 -15.30 -16.74 42.02
N ILE A 212 -15.61 -16.65 43.32
CA ILE A 212 -16.74 -17.38 43.90
C ILE A 212 -18.05 -16.99 43.19
N GLY A 213 -18.23 -15.69 42.86
CA GLY A 213 -19.38 -15.23 42.12
C GLY A 213 -19.54 -15.89 40.74
N GLN A 214 -18.46 -16.02 39.98
CA GLN A 214 -18.45 -16.69 38.69
C GLN A 214 -18.77 -18.18 38.81
N LEU A 215 -18.27 -18.83 39.86
CA LEU A 215 -18.51 -20.26 40.08
C LEU A 215 -19.99 -20.50 40.45
N VAL A 216 -20.58 -19.61 41.22
CA VAL A 216 -21.99 -19.63 41.61
C VAL A 216 -22.88 -19.47 40.41
N GLU A 217 -22.60 -18.50 39.58
CA GLU A 217 -23.31 -18.25 38.33
C GLU A 217 -23.26 -19.49 37.41
N PHE A 218 -22.05 -20.06 37.24
CA PHE A 218 -21.85 -21.26 36.47
C PHE A 218 -22.60 -22.51 37.00
N MET A 219 -22.73 -22.60 38.34
CA MET A 219 -23.37 -23.74 39.00
C MET A 219 -24.87 -23.53 39.27
N ASP A 220 -25.42 -22.37 38.94
CA ASP A 220 -26.81 -21.99 39.23
C ASP A 220 -27.16 -22.22 40.73
N VAL A 221 -26.27 -21.77 41.63
CA VAL A 221 -26.39 -21.90 43.08
C VAL A 221 -26.69 -20.51 43.67
N GLU A 222 -27.74 -20.40 44.47
CA GLU A 222 -27.98 -19.20 45.28
C GLU A 222 -27.00 -19.14 46.44
N LEU A 223 -26.24 -18.04 46.54
CA LEU A 223 -25.38 -17.73 47.67
C LEU A 223 -26.00 -16.63 48.52
N ASP A 224 -25.93 -16.82 49.81
CA ASP A 224 -26.13 -15.74 50.78
C ASP A 224 -24.83 -14.88 50.80
N LEU A 225 -24.89 -13.73 50.13
CA LEU A 225 -23.75 -12.81 50.03
C LEU A 225 -23.48 -12.02 51.31
N ASP A 226 -24.37 -12.12 52.33
CA ASP A 226 -24.23 -11.44 53.63
C ASP A 226 -23.43 -12.29 54.66
N GLN A 227 -23.03 -13.50 54.30
CA GLN A 227 -22.21 -14.35 55.17
C GLN A 227 -20.71 -13.95 55.12
N GLU A 228 -20.17 -13.65 56.28
CA GLU A 228 -18.74 -13.46 56.47
C GLU A 228 -17.99 -14.79 56.26
N ILE A 229 -17.10 -14.85 55.28
CA ILE A 229 -16.26 -16.02 55.01
C ILE A 229 -14.87 -15.75 55.55
N LEU A 230 -14.45 -16.51 56.55
CA LEU A 230 -13.07 -16.52 57.04
C LEU A 230 -12.23 -17.46 56.16
N VAL A 231 -11.28 -16.91 55.42
CA VAL A 231 -10.34 -17.67 54.63
C VAL A 231 -9.00 -17.67 55.35
N ASN A 232 -8.61 -18.85 55.88
CA ASN A 232 -7.32 -19.19 56.48
C ASN A 232 -6.69 -18.11 57.36
N ASN A 233 -6.78 -18.27 58.65
CA ASN A 233 -5.95 -17.57 59.64
C ASN A 233 -4.57 -18.16 59.65
#